data_67842e386dec00d47a8aff0020e1fd56
#
_entry.id   67842e386dec00d47a8aff0020e1fd56
#
_cell.length_a   1.000
_cell.length_b   1.000
_cell.length_c   1.000
_cell.angle_alpha   90.00
_cell.angle_beta   90.00
_cell.angle_gamma   90.00
#
_symmetry.space_group_name_H-M   'P 1'
#
loop_
_entity.id
_entity.type
_entity.pdbx_description
1 polymer ?
#
loop_
_entity_poly.entity_id
_entity_poly.type
_entity_poly.pdbx_seq_one_letter_code
_entity_poly.pdbx_strand_id
1 'polypeptide(L)'
;MIKEAIAKLVKKEDLTAGQMNDVMEEIMTGEATDAQKAAFLTALAAKGETIDEITAAARVLRAHCEKFLNDIDVLEIVGTGGDGSNSINISTLASIIVSAAGIPVAKHGNRAASSKCGTADCLEALGVKIDAAPARMAQILKDINICFLFAQKYHPAMRFVGGVRKEIGIRTLFNILGPLANPAGASMQLFGVYSEELVEPLAHVLHNLGCKRAMTIYGMDSIDEISLSADTKVCEFKGDEFKSYTIKPVSYTHLT
;
A
#
# COMPACT_ATOMS: atom_id res chain seq x y z
N MET A 1 7.58 25.32 -3.41
CA MET A 1 6.23 24.70 -3.47
C MET A 1 5.77 24.19 -2.10
N ILE A 2 6.60 23.41 -1.35
CA ILE A 2 6.17 22.81 -0.05
C ILE A 2 5.71 23.83 1.01
N LYS A 3 6.32 25.02 1.11
CA LYS A 3 5.90 26.07 2.06
C LYS A 3 4.48 26.59 1.78
N GLU A 4 4.14 26.77 0.53
CA GLU A 4 2.81 27.23 0.07
C GLU A 4 1.76 26.15 0.31
N ALA A 5 2.12 24.88 0.05
CA ALA A 5 1.26 23.74 0.37
C ALA A 5 0.97 23.65 1.88
N ILE A 6 1.98 23.80 2.73
CA ILE A 6 1.80 23.83 4.19
C ILE A 6 0.84 24.95 4.58
N ALA A 7 1.00 26.16 4.03
CA ALA A 7 0.15 27.30 4.33
C ALA A 7 -1.34 27.08 3.96
N LYS A 8 -1.61 26.31 2.88
CA LYS A 8 -2.96 25.87 2.49
C LYS A 8 -3.51 24.82 3.47
N LEU A 9 -2.73 23.76 3.72
CA LEU A 9 -3.15 22.64 4.56
C LEU A 9 -3.49 23.07 5.99
N VAL A 10 -2.75 24.04 6.55
CA VAL A 10 -3.06 24.64 7.87
C VAL A 10 -4.43 25.32 7.88
N LYS A 11 -4.89 25.85 6.74
CA LYS A 11 -6.22 26.42 6.56
C LYS A 11 -7.30 25.38 6.23
N LYS A 12 -6.96 24.10 6.21
CA LYS A 12 -7.83 22.99 5.78
C LYS A 12 -8.21 23.03 4.30
N GLU A 13 -7.43 23.72 3.46
CA GLU A 13 -7.63 23.77 2.03
C GLU A 13 -6.96 22.56 1.34
N ASP A 14 -7.64 21.99 0.36
CA ASP A 14 -7.11 20.87 -0.42
C ASP A 14 -6.02 21.33 -1.39
N LEU A 15 -5.08 20.43 -1.66
CA LEU A 15 -4.09 20.64 -2.69
C LEU A 15 -4.61 20.10 -4.04
N THR A 16 -4.29 20.80 -5.11
CA THR A 16 -4.48 20.23 -6.44
C THR A 16 -3.49 19.08 -6.68
N ALA A 17 -3.81 18.19 -7.61
CA ALA A 17 -2.91 17.10 -8.01
C ALA A 17 -1.52 17.63 -8.42
N GLY A 18 -1.46 18.78 -9.12
CA GLY A 18 -0.19 19.42 -9.51
C GLY A 18 0.61 19.88 -8.29
N GLN A 19 -0.03 20.53 -7.32
CA GLN A 19 0.63 20.96 -6.08
C GLN A 19 1.15 19.78 -5.25
N MET A 20 0.36 18.71 -5.18
CA MET A 20 0.80 17.48 -4.49
C MET A 20 1.98 16.83 -5.22
N ASN A 21 1.97 16.74 -6.55
CA ASN A 21 3.10 16.25 -7.33
C ASN A 21 4.37 17.02 -7.02
N ASP A 22 4.32 18.37 -7.11
CA ASP A 22 5.49 19.21 -6.88
C ASP A 22 6.07 19.04 -5.48
N VAL A 23 5.22 18.96 -4.45
CA VAL A 23 5.66 18.73 -3.07
C VAL A 23 6.27 17.34 -2.90
N MET A 24 5.65 16.33 -3.49
CA MET A 24 6.18 14.97 -3.43
C MET A 24 7.52 14.85 -4.16
N GLU A 25 7.72 15.56 -5.28
CA GLU A 25 9.02 15.64 -5.96
C GLU A 25 10.08 16.27 -5.06
N GLU A 26 9.80 17.44 -4.42
CA GLU A 26 10.73 18.05 -3.46
C GLU A 26 11.12 17.08 -2.32
N ILE A 27 10.17 16.26 -1.85
CA ILE A 27 10.42 15.26 -0.81
C ILE A 27 11.26 14.09 -1.33
N MET A 28 10.89 13.52 -2.50
CA MET A 28 11.51 12.31 -3.06
C MET A 28 12.90 12.58 -3.66
N THR A 29 13.23 13.83 -4.02
CA THR A 29 14.57 14.25 -4.44
C THR A 29 15.46 14.65 -3.26
N GLY A 30 14.88 14.86 -2.07
CA GLY A 30 15.60 15.28 -0.87
C GLY A 30 15.82 16.80 -0.77
N GLU A 31 15.14 17.60 -1.60
CA GLU A 31 15.23 19.07 -1.57
C GLU A 31 14.53 19.67 -0.34
N ALA A 32 13.44 19.05 0.09
CA ALA A 32 12.71 19.48 1.28
C ALA A 32 13.51 19.20 2.56
N THR A 33 13.56 20.19 3.47
CA THR A 33 14.17 20.01 4.79
C THR A 33 13.30 19.11 5.70
N ASP A 34 13.88 18.53 6.73
CA ASP A 34 13.13 17.66 7.66
C ASP A 34 12.01 18.42 8.37
N ALA A 35 12.22 19.69 8.73
CA ALA A 35 11.18 20.56 9.29
C ALA A 35 10.02 20.78 8.31
N GLN A 36 10.30 20.99 7.02
CA GLN A 36 9.27 21.14 6.00
C GLN A 36 8.49 19.85 5.79
N LYS A 37 9.18 18.70 5.70
CA LYS A 37 8.54 17.37 5.60
C LYS A 37 7.64 17.10 6.80
N ALA A 38 8.13 17.35 8.02
CA ALA A 38 7.35 17.16 9.25
C ALA A 38 6.09 18.03 9.27
N ALA A 39 6.23 19.33 8.97
CA ALA A 39 5.11 20.26 8.92
C ALA A 39 4.09 19.86 7.85
N PHE A 40 4.53 19.49 6.65
CA PHE A 40 3.67 19.06 5.55
C PHE A 40 2.87 17.80 5.92
N LEU A 41 3.56 16.75 6.35
CA LEU A 41 2.92 15.47 6.70
C LEU A 41 1.94 15.62 7.86
N THR A 42 2.29 16.42 8.86
CA THR A 42 1.40 16.67 10.01
C THR A 42 0.18 17.50 9.60
N ALA A 43 0.35 18.56 8.82
CA ALA A 43 -0.75 19.38 8.37
C ALA A 43 -1.70 18.62 7.43
N LEU A 44 -1.16 17.80 6.53
CA LEU A 44 -1.94 16.95 5.64
C LEU A 44 -2.75 15.90 6.41
N ALA A 45 -2.12 15.19 7.35
CA ALA A 45 -2.80 14.23 8.22
C ALA A 45 -3.89 14.88 9.09
N ALA A 46 -3.64 16.10 9.60
CA ALA A 46 -4.62 16.84 10.39
C ALA A 46 -5.80 17.39 9.55
N LYS A 47 -5.61 17.59 8.25
CA LYS A 47 -6.68 17.96 7.32
C LYS A 47 -7.49 16.72 6.90
N GLY A 48 -6.83 15.61 6.67
CA GLY A 48 -7.31 14.42 5.97
C GLY A 48 -6.99 14.50 4.48
N GLU A 49 -6.48 13.42 3.91
CA GLU A 49 -6.08 13.32 2.51
C GLU A 49 -7.30 13.13 1.59
N THR A 50 -7.31 13.80 0.45
CA THR A 50 -8.31 13.56 -0.60
C THR A 50 -7.85 12.45 -1.56
N ILE A 51 -8.80 11.87 -2.32
CA ILE A 51 -8.51 10.85 -3.35
C ILE A 51 -7.48 11.39 -4.36
N ASP A 52 -7.62 12.66 -4.78
CA ASP A 52 -6.71 13.28 -5.75
C ASP A 52 -5.30 13.48 -5.18
N GLU A 53 -5.21 13.92 -3.92
CA GLU A 53 -3.93 14.07 -3.22
C GLU A 53 -3.21 12.72 -3.06
N ILE A 54 -3.92 11.67 -2.62
CA ILE A 54 -3.35 10.33 -2.48
C ILE A 54 -2.91 9.79 -3.85
N THR A 55 -3.75 9.94 -4.88
CA THR A 55 -3.45 9.48 -6.24
C THR A 55 -2.20 10.15 -6.80
N ALA A 56 -2.09 11.47 -6.66
CA ALA A 56 -0.94 12.24 -7.11
C ALA A 56 0.34 11.81 -6.38
N ALA A 57 0.29 11.70 -5.05
CA ALA A 57 1.43 11.26 -4.26
C ALA A 57 1.89 9.84 -4.63
N ALA A 58 0.95 8.91 -4.84
CA ALA A 58 1.26 7.55 -5.26
C ALA A 58 1.92 7.49 -6.65
N ARG A 59 1.49 8.34 -7.59
CA ARG A 59 2.12 8.45 -8.93
C ARG A 59 3.57 8.89 -8.83
N VAL A 60 3.88 9.90 -8.03
CA VAL A 60 5.26 10.36 -7.82
C VAL A 60 6.09 9.26 -7.17
N LEU A 61 5.58 8.60 -6.13
CA LEU A 61 6.31 7.51 -5.49
C LEU A 61 6.60 6.35 -6.46
N ARG A 62 5.64 6.00 -7.34
CA ARG A 62 5.85 5.00 -8.42
C ARG A 62 6.88 5.46 -9.45
N ALA A 63 6.94 6.75 -9.77
CA ALA A 63 7.93 7.30 -10.71
C ALA A 63 9.37 7.22 -10.18
N HIS A 64 9.55 7.35 -8.87
CA HIS A 64 10.84 7.20 -8.18
C HIS A 64 11.17 5.76 -7.77
N CYS A 65 10.38 4.79 -8.20
CA CYS A 65 10.59 3.37 -7.92
C CYS A 65 11.65 2.77 -8.85
N GLU A 66 12.45 1.84 -8.34
CA GLU A 66 13.29 0.98 -9.16
C GLU A 66 12.42 0.14 -10.10
N LYS A 67 12.77 0.11 -11.38
CA LYS A 67 11.93 -0.53 -12.42
C LYS A 67 11.87 -2.04 -12.24
N PHE A 68 10.65 -2.56 -12.21
CA PHE A 68 10.36 -3.98 -12.33
C PHE A 68 9.62 -4.24 -13.65
N LEU A 69 10.32 -4.81 -14.61
CA LEU A 69 9.77 -5.05 -15.95
C LEU A 69 9.11 -6.44 -15.97
N ASN A 70 7.81 -6.46 -16.14
CA ASN A 70 7.03 -7.67 -16.38
C ASN A 70 5.95 -7.39 -17.44
N ASP A 71 5.51 -8.44 -18.11
CA ASP A 71 4.55 -8.43 -19.21
C ASP A 71 3.26 -9.23 -18.88
N ILE A 72 3.09 -9.63 -17.63
CA ILE A 72 1.95 -10.40 -17.17
C ILE A 72 1.11 -9.63 -16.15
N ASP A 73 -0.21 -9.82 -16.23
CA ASP A 73 -1.13 -9.31 -15.21
C ASP A 73 -0.89 -10.03 -13.88
N VAL A 74 -0.64 -9.28 -12.82
CA VAL A 74 -0.34 -9.82 -11.50
C VAL A 74 -1.32 -9.33 -10.45
N LEU A 75 -1.56 -10.18 -9.46
CA LEU A 75 -2.27 -9.82 -8.24
C LEU A 75 -1.29 -9.39 -7.16
N GLU A 76 -1.65 -8.35 -6.42
CA GLU A 76 -1.07 -8.03 -5.12
C GLU A 76 -2.08 -8.31 -4.00
N ILE A 77 -1.59 -8.90 -2.91
CA ILE A 77 -2.35 -9.07 -1.65
C ILE A 77 -1.56 -8.36 -0.56
N VAL A 78 -2.09 -7.26 -0.04
CA VAL A 78 -1.37 -6.38 0.87
C VAL A 78 -2.33 -5.65 1.81
N GLY A 79 -1.87 -5.35 3.02
CA GLY A 79 -2.54 -4.45 3.94
C GLY A 79 -1.73 -3.20 4.20
N THR A 80 -2.36 -2.17 4.74
CA THR A 80 -1.68 -0.98 5.25
C THR A 80 -0.78 -1.32 6.44
N GLY A 81 -1.12 -2.37 7.16
CA GLY A 81 -0.54 -2.68 8.46
C GLY A 81 -0.92 -1.66 9.53
N GLY A 82 -0.34 -1.81 10.71
CA GLY A 82 -0.57 -0.86 11.80
C GLY A 82 -1.95 -0.94 12.44
N ASP A 83 -2.68 -2.01 12.21
CA ASP A 83 -3.99 -2.31 12.79
C ASP A 83 -3.91 -2.73 14.28
N GLY A 84 -2.72 -3.11 14.75
CA GLY A 84 -2.48 -3.55 16.13
C GLY A 84 -2.98 -4.96 16.46
N SER A 85 -3.46 -5.72 15.48
CA SER A 85 -4.05 -7.06 15.68
C SER A 85 -3.05 -8.10 16.16
N ASN A 86 -1.75 -7.91 15.88
CA ASN A 86 -0.70 -8.92 16.08
C ASN A 86 -1.02 -10.27 15.41
N SER A 87 -1.74 -10.25 14.31
CA SER A 87 -2.07 -11.43 13.52
C SER A 87 -0.82 -12.10 12.92
N ILE A 88 -0.98 -13.31 12.41
CA ILE A 88 0.01 -13.99 11.57
C ILE A 88 0.13 -13.25 10.23
N ASN A 89 1.13 -13.60 9.40
CA ASN A 89 1.29 -13.04 8.06
C ASN A 89 0.23 -13.57 7.08
N ILE A 90 -1.03 -13.17 7.26
CA ILE A 90 -2.19 -13.64 6.49
C ILE A 90 -1.99 -13.38 5.00
N SER A 91 -1.67 -12.15 4.63
CA SER A 91 -1.50 -11.77 3.23
C SER A 91 -0.32 -12.49 2.54
N THR A 92 0.74 -12.89 3.28
CA THR A 92 1.83 -13.71 2.75
C THR A 92 1.35 -15.12 2.46
N LEU A 93 0.63 -15.73 3.40
CA LEU A 93 0.08 -17.07 3.26
C LEU A 93 -0.95 -17.13 2.12
N ALA A 94 -1.87 -16.16 2.08
CA ALA A 94 -2.85 -16.03 1.00
C ALA A 94 -2.18 -15.89 -0.37
N SER A 95 -1.09 -15.13 -0.49
CA SER A 95 -0.31 -14.97 -1.73
C SER A 95 0.23 -16.30 -2.24
N ILE A 96 0.75 -17.16 -1.35
CA ILE A 96 1.26 -18.48 -1.71
C ILE A 96 0.12 -19.39 -2.19
N ILE A 97 -1.01 -19.41 -1.48
CA ILE A 97 -2.18 -20.23 -1.84
C ILE A 97 -2.75 -19.80 -3.19
N VAL A 98 -2.90 -18.51 -3.42
CA VAL A 98 -3.45 -17.96 -4.67
C VAL A 98 -2.52 -18.23 -5.85
N SER A 99 -1.20 -18.10 -5.63
CA SER A 99 -0.21 -18.46 -6.65
C SER A 99 -0.26 -19.95 -7.00
N ALA A 100 -0.39 -20.83 -6.01
CA ALA A 100 -0.57 -22.26 -6.22
C ALA A 100 -1.87 -22.61 -6.97
N ALA A 101 -2.89 -21.76 -6.86
CA ALA A 101 -4.13 -21.87 -7.64
C ALA A 101 -3.99 -21.33 -9.09
N GLY A 102 -2.81 -20.88 -9.51
CA GLY A 102 -2.50 -20.47 -10.87
C GLY A 102 -2.61 -18.97 -11.17
N ILE A 103 -2.85 -18.13 -10.18
CA ILE A 103 -2.90 -16.67 -10.36
C ILE A 103 -1.51 -16.07 -10.09
N PRO A 104 -0.91 -15.33 -11.05
CA PRO A 104 0.39 -14.70 -10.84
C PRO A 104 0.35 -13.66 -9.72
N VAL A 105 1.29 -13.75 -8.76
CA VAL A 105 1.36 -12.85 -7.60
C VAL A 105 2.70 -12.12 -7.56
N ALA A 106 2.67 -10.79 -7.57
CA ALA A 106 3.83 -9.95 -7.29
C ALA A 106 3.65 -9.26 -5.95
N LYS A 107 4.07 -9.94 -4.87
CA LYS A 107 3.87 -9.42 -3.52
C LYS A 107 4.91 -8.36 -3.17
N HIS A 108 4.44 -7.12 -2.98
CA HIS A 108 5.24 -6.05 -2.41
C HIS A 108 5.17 -6.10 -0.88
N GLY A 109 6.29 -5.89 -0.21
CA GLY A 109 6.30 -5.94 1.25
C GLY A 109 7.60 -5.43 1.87
N ASN A 110 7.55 -5.22 3.19
CA ASN A 110 8.66 -4.68 3.97
C ASN A 110 8.88 -5.49 5.24
N ARG A 111 9.92 -5.10 6.00
CA ARG A 111 10.10 -5.54 7.39
C ARG A 111 9.00 -4.96 8.28
N ALA A 112 8.84 -5.54 9.46
CA ALA A 112 7.89 -5.05 10.45
C ALA A 112 8.11 -3.57 10.76
N ALA A 113 7.03 -2.79 10.78
CA ALA A 113 7.03 -1.40 11.24
C ALA A 113 6.46 -1.29 12.67
N SER A 114 5.35 -1.99 12.94
CA SER A 114 4.64 -2.00 14.23
C SER A 114 4.34 -3.40 14.74
N SER A 115 4.32 -4.41 13.87
CA SER A 115 4.12 -5.82 14.23
C SER A 115 5.42 -6.49 14.69
N LYS A 116 5.31 -7.71 15.22
CA LYS A 116 6.49 -8.51 15.64
C LYS A 116 7.24 -9.13 14.46
N CYS A 117 6.61 -9.28 13.31
CA CYS A 117 7.17 -9.95 12.13
C CYS A 117 6.50 -9.41 10.86
N GLY A 118 7.24 -8.70 10.03
CA GLY A 118 6.79 -8.26 8.72
C GLY A 118 6.89 -9.35 7.66
N THR A 119 6.37 -9.10 6.46
CA THR A 119 6.46 -10.05 5.34
C THR A 119 7.89 -10.44 5.01
N ALA A 120 8.81 -9.47 4.95
CA ALA A 120 10.21 -9.72 4.65
C ALA A 120 10.87 -10.58 5.74
N ASP A 121 10.58 -10.30 7.01
CA ASP A 121 11.12 -11.05 8.15
C ASP A 121 10.66 -12.51 8.12
N CYS A 122 9.38 -12.73 7.83
CA CYS A 122 8.81 -14.08 7.69
C CYS A 122 9.45 -14.87 6.55
N LEU A 123 9.58 -14.27 5.37
CA LEU A 123 10.17 -14.93 4.20
C LEU A 123 11.66 -15.23 4.40
N GLU A 124 12.43 -14.33 5.02
CA GLU A 124 13.82 -14.58 5.40
C GLU A 124 13.95 -15.75 6.38
N ALA A 125 13.09 -15.81 7.40
CA ALA A 125 13.07 -16.90 8.36
C ALA A 125 12.76 -18.26 7.71
N LEU A 126 12.01 -18.25 6.60
CA LEU A 126 11.74 -19.43 5.76
C LEU A 126 12.85 -19.73 4.75
N GLY A 127 13.96 -18.99 4.76
CA GLY A 127 15.11 -19.18 3.87
C GLY A 127 14.96 -18.54 2.49
N VAL A 128 13.96 -17.69 2.27
CA VAL A 128 13.78 -16.99 1.00
C VAL A 128 14.77 -15.83 0.89
N LYS A 129 15.49 -15.76 -0.24
CA LYS A 129 16.37 -14.63 -0.56
C LYS A 129 15.53 -13.44 -1.06
N ILE A 130 15.27 -12.47 -0.18
CA ILE A 130 14.37 -11.33 -0.44
C ILE A 130 15.01 -10.19 -1.25
N ASP A 131 16.33 -10.14 -1.34
CA ASP A 131 17.12 -9.04 -1.91
C ASP A 131 17.63 -9.31 -3.34
N ALA A 132 17.05 -10.27 -4.05
CA ALA A 132 17.44 -10.57 -5.42
C ALA A 132 17.21 -9.38 -6.37
N ALA A 133 17.99 -9.32 -7.47
CA ALA A 133 17.88 -8.22 -8.44
C ALA A 133 16.51 -8.22 -9.14
N PRO A 134 15.98 -7.05 -9.57
CA PRO A 134 14.67 -6.95 -10.22
C PRO A 134 14.48 -7.91 -11.39
N ALA A 135 15.50 -8.05 -12.27
CA ALA A 135 15.46 -8.99 -13.39
C ALA A 135 15.33 -10.45 -12.94
N ARG A 136 15.97 -10.83 -11.81
CA ARG A 136 15.84 -12.19 -11.26
C ARG A 136 14.45 -12.41 -10.67
N MET A 137 13.88 -11.39 -10.00
CA MET A 137 12.51 -11.49 -9.49
C MET A 137 11.47 -11.59 -10.59
N ALA A 138 11.68 -10.89 -11.74
CA ALA A 138 10.82 -11.03 -12.91
C ALA A 138 10.89 -12.45 -13.51
N GLN A 139 12.09 -13.05 -13.53
CA GLN A 139 12.25 -14.45 -13.97
C GLN A 139 11.57 -15.42 -12.99
N ILE A 140 11.74 -15.24 -11.68
CA ILE A 140 11.09 -16.07 -10.66
C ILE A 140 9.56 -15.99 -10.81
N LEU A 141 9.00 -14.80 -11.03
CA LEU A 141 7.57 -14.64 -11.27
C LEU A 141 7.09 -15.50 -12.46
N LYS A 142 7.87 -15.55 -13.56
CA LYS A 142 7.56 -16.39 -14.72
C LYS A 142 7.72 -17.88 -14.45
N ASP A 143 8.72 -18.26 -13.67
CA ASP A 143 9.06 -19.68 -13.41
C ASP A 143 8.09 -20.34 -12.43
N ILE A 144 7.70 -19.63 -11.36
CA ILE A 144 6.92 -20.20 -10.25
C ILE A 144 5.66 -19.41 -9.87
N ASN A 145 5.26 -18.46 -10.71
CA ASN A 145 4.01 -17.70 -10.59
C ASN A 145 3.89 -16.80 -9.33
N ILE A 146 4.98 -16.60 -8.59
CA ILE A 146 5.05 -15.70 -7.43
C ILE A 146 6.44 -15.08 -7.32
N CYS A 147 6.49 -13.80 -6.97
CA CYS A 147 7.73 -13.14 -6.56
C CYS A 147 7.50 -12.22 -5.36
N PHE A 148 8.60 -11.89 -4.66
CA PHE A 148 8.59 -10.93 -3.56
C PHE A 148 9.40 -9.69 -3.92
N LEU A 149 8.78 -8.52 -3.82
CA LEU A 149 9.36 -7.22 -4.14
C LEU A 149 9.66 -6.49 -2.82
N PHE A 150 10.91 -6.55 -2.38
CA PHE A 150 11.33 -5.98 -1.10
C PHE A 150 11.35 -4.45 -1.17
N ALA A 151 10.46 -3.77 -0.43
CA ALA A 151 10.22 -2.34 -0.54
C ALA A 151 11.49 -1.47 -0.41
N GLN A 152 12.41 -1.81 0.47
CA GLN A 152 13.64 -1.04 0.65
C GLN A 152 14.54 -1.05 -0.60
N LYS A 153 14.46 -2.11 -1.41
CA LYS A 153 15.21 -2.22 -2.65
C LYS A 153 14.58 -1.42 -3.79
N TYR A 154 13.25 -1.39 -3.84
CA TYR A 154 12.52 -0.76 -4.93
C TYR A 154 12.21 0.73 -4.70
N HIS A 155 12.23 1.21 -3.47
CA HIS A 155 11.92 2.59 -3.12
C HIS A 155 13.08 3.32 -2.44
N PRO A 156 14.22 3.54 -3.13
CA PRO A 156 15.39 4.19 -2.53
C PRO A 156 15.10 5.62 -2.05
N ALA A 157 14.15 6.32 -2.66
CA ALA A 157 13.75 7.68 -2.27
C ALA A 157 13.10 7.75 -0.88
N MET A 158 12.59 6.63 -0.34
CA MET A 158 12.03 6.58 1.01
C MET A 158 13.05 6.92 2.11
N ARG A 159 14.35 6.85 1.83
CA ARG A 159 15.41 7.31 2.74
C ARG A 159 15.27 8.78 3.15
N PHE A 160 14.70 9.61 2.27
CA PHE A 160 14.55 11.04 2.52
C PHE A 160 13.42 11.39 3.48
N VAL A 161 12.52 10.45 3.77
CA VAL A 161 11.35 10.68 4.63
C VAL A 161 11.28 9.73 5.84
N GLY A 162 12.03 8.63 5.80
CA GLY A 162 11.97 7.58 6.83
C GLY A 162 12.31 8.08 8.24
N GLY A 163 13.35 8.90 8.40
CA GLY A 163 13.74 9.50 9.68
C GLY A 163 12.64 10.41 10.24
N VAL A 164 12.16 11.33 9.41
CA VAL A 164 11.10 12.28 9.78
C VAL A 164 9.83 11.55 10.23
N ARG A 165 9.38 10.53 9.49
CA ARG A 165 8.21 9.72 9.87
C ARG A 165 8.36 9.07 11.24
N LYS A 166 9.56 8.54 11.53
CA LYS A 166 9.86 7.92 12.83
C LYS A 166 9.81 8.93 13.98
N GLU A 167 10.33 10.14 13.74
CA GLU A 167 10.36 11.22 14.75
C GLU A 167 8.96 11.79 15.02
N ILE A 168 8.13 11.99 13.97
CA ILE A 168 6.76 12.49 14.12
C ILE A 168 5.88 11.49 14.90
N GLY A 169 6.06 10.19 14.68
CA GLY A 169 5.40 9.13 15.43
C GLY A 169 3.89 8.99 15.22
N ILE A 170 3.30 9.68 14.23
CA ILE A 170 1.89 9.58 13.87
C ILE A 170 1.69 8.88 12.53
N ARG A 171 0.46 8.46 12.24
CA ARG A 171 0.08 8.02 10.90
C ARG A 171 0.08 9.21 9.95
N THR A 172 0.60 9.00 8.75
CA THR A 172 0.68 10.01 7.69
C THR A 172 0.31 9.38 6.36
N LEU A 173 0.19 10.16 5.30
CA LEU A 173 0.02 9.71 3.93
C LEU A 173 0.89 8.48 3.58
N PHE A 174 2.12 8.42 4.06
CA PHE A 174 3.04 7.28 3.78
C PHE A 174 2.61 5.94 4.38
N ASN A 175 1.62 5.92 5.29
CA ASN A 175 1.09 4.65 5.81
C ASN A 175 0.15 3.97 4.80
N ILE A 176 -0.42 4.73 3.87
CA ILE A 176 -1.29 4.21 2.81
C ILE A 176 -0.59 4.13 1.44
N LEU A 177 0.51 4.87 1.23
CA LEU A 177 1.22 4.88 -0.06
C LEU A 177 1.96 3.58 -0.36
N GLY A 178 2.46 2.85 0.66
CA GLY A 178 3.20 1.60 0.45
C GLY A 178 2.45 0.59 -0.42
N PRO A 179 1.22 0.19 -0.05
CA PRO A 179 0.37 -0.69 -0.85
C PRO A 179 0.02 -0.17 -2.24
N LEU A 180 -0.01 1.15 -2.43
CA LEU A 180 -0.33 1.80 -3.70
C LEU A 180 0.86 1.89 -4.67
N ALA A 181 2.07 1.55 -4.19
CA ALA A 181 3.32 1.77 -4.93
C ALA A 181 4.03 0.45 -5.31
N ASN A 182 3.27 -0.62 -5.57
CA ASN A 182 3.85 -1.88 -6.03
C ASN A 182 4.67 -1.69 -7.32
N PRO A 183 5.97 -2.07 -7.33
CA PRO A 183 6.86 -1.90 -8.47
C PRO A 183 6.42 -2.65 -9.73
N ALA A 184 5.66 -3.73 -9.59
CA ALA A 184 5.13 -4.50 -10.71
C ALA A 184 3.94 -3.83 -11.40
N GLY A 185 3.41 -2.72 -10.84
CA GLY A 185 2.20 -2.10 -11.38
C GLY A 185 1.01 -3.06 -11.37
N ALA A 186 0.79 -3.76 -10.26
CA ALA A 186 -0.22 -4.81 -10.14
C ALA A 186 -1.57 -4.39 -10.73
N SER A 187 -2.06 -5.17 -11.69
CA SER A 187 -3.33 -4.92 -12.36
C SER A 187 -4.55 -5.39 -11.56
N MET A 188 -4.30 -6.24 -10.56
CA MET A 188 -5.30 -6.72 -9.60
C MET A 188 -4.78 -6.54 -8.18
N GLN A 189 -5.66 -6.16 -7.24
CA GLN A 189 -5.23 -5.96 -5.85
C GLN A 189 -6.31 -6.34 -4.83
N LEU A 190 -5.93 -7.10 -3.79
CA LEU A 190 -6.67 -7.21 -2.54
C LEU A 190 -5.95 -6.33 -1.51
N PHE A 191 -6.64 -5.30 -1.03
CA PHE A 191 -6.04 -4.25 -0.21
C PHE A 191 -6.78 -4.08 1.12
N GLY A 192 -6.15 -4.54 2.21
CA GLY A 192 -6.62 -4.32 3.56
C GLY A 192 -6.25 -2.94 4.10
N VAL A 193 -7.19 -2.27 4.77
CA VAL A 193 -6.99 -0.93 5.32
C VAL A 193 -7.21 -0.92 6.84
N TYR A 194 -6.48 -0.06 7.55
CA TYR A 194 -6.53 0.03 9.02
C TYR A 194 -7.75 0.79 9.56
N SER A 195 -8.57 1.37 8.68
CA SER A 195 -9.75 2.17 9.06
C SER A 195 -10.86 2.02 8.03
N GLU A 196 -12.11 1.92 8.51
CA GLU A 196 -13.30 1.75 7.68
C GLU A 196 -13.47 2.87 6.65
N GLU A 197 -13.17 4.10 7.03
CA GLU A 197 -13.30 5.30 6.19
C GLU A 197 -12.37 5.30 4.98
N LEU A 198 -11.32 4.47 4.95
CA LEU A 198 -10.39 4.34 3.84
C LEU A 198 -10.84 3.32 2.79
N VAL A 199 -11.84 2.49 3.07
CA VAL A 199 -12.26 1.40 2.18
C VAL A 199 -12.67 1.93 0.80
N GLU A 200 -13.59 2.85 0.73
CA GLU A 200 -14.08 3.40 -0.53
C GLU A 200 -13.08 4.36 -1.20
N PRO A 201 -12.48 5.34 -0.49
CA PRO A 201 -11.50 6.23 -1.11
C PRO A 201 -10.30 5.51 -1.72
N LEU A 202 -9.75 4.48 -1.07
CA LEU A 202 -8.59 3.76 -1.61
C LEU A 202 -8.94 2.83 -2.77
N ALA A 203 -10.19 2.35 -2.89
CA ALA A 203 -10.67 1.70 -4.11
C ALA A 203 -10.62 2.67 -5.30
N HIS A 204 -11.11 3.89 -5.13
CA HIS A 204 -11.04 4.93 -6.17
C HIS A 204 -9.60 5.33 -6.51
N VAL A 205 -8.71 5.43 -5.51
CA VAL A 205 -7.29 5.69 -5.76
C VAL A 205 -6.66 4.58 -6.61
N LEU A 206 -6.92 3.30 -6.30
CA LEU A 206 -6.40 2.18 -7.10
C LEU A 206 -6.91 2.23 -8.54
N HIS A 207 -8.19 2.53 -8.74
CA HIS A 207 -8.77 2.73 -10.07
C HIS A 207 -8.04 3.86 -10.82
N ASN A 208 -7.89 5.04 -10.19
CA ASN A 208 -7.17 6.18 -10.75
C ASN A 208 -5.70 5.90 -11.08
N LEU A 209 -5.10 4.94 -10.41
CA LEU A 209 -3.74 4.45 -10.64
C LEU A 209 -3.65 3.37 -11.74
N GLY A 210 -4.77 3.02 -12.37
CA GLY A 210 -4.85 2.09 -13.51
C GLY A 210 -4.97 0.62 -13.11
N CYS A 211 -5.32 0.30 -11.86
CA CYS A 211 -5.67 -1.06 -11.50
C CYS A 211 -6.95 -1.48 -12.23
N LYS A 212 -6.98 -2.69 -12.79
CA LYS A 212 -8.13 -3.19 -13.57
C LYS A 212 -9.24 -3.74 -12.69
N ARG A 213 -8.86 -4.30 -11.54
CA ARG A 213 -9.76 -4.87 -10.56
C ARG A 213 -9.14 -4.82 -9.17
N ALA A 214 -9.88 -4.34 -8.19
CA ALA A 214 -9.43 -4.42 -6.81
C ALA A 214 -10.59 -4.64 -5.84
N MET A 215 -10.21 -5.07 -4.65
CA MET A 215 -11.09 -5.18 -3.50
C MET A 215 -10.35 -4.53 -2.32
N THR A 216 -10.89 -3.44 -1.80
CA THR A 216 -10.44 -2.82 -0.54
C THR A 216 -11.31 -3.32 0.59
N ILE A 217 -10.69 -3.69 1.71
CA ILE A 217 -11.38 -4.37 2.80
C ILE A 217 -11.00 -3.82 4.17
N TYR A 218 -11.94 -3.92 5.11
CA TYR A 218 -11.73 -3.62 6.52
C TYR A 218 -12.57 -4.56 7.39
N GLY A 219 -11.93 -5.33 8.26
CA GLY A 219 -12.59 -6.14 9.28
C GLY A 219 -13.09 -5.27 10.43
N MET A 220 -14.37 -5.39 10.77
CA MET A 220 -15.04 -4.57 11.79
C MET A 220 -14.51 -4.80 13.22
N ASP A 221 -13.64 -5.79 13.41
CA ASP A 221 -12.82 -6.01 14.60
C ASP A 221 -11.45 -5.31 14.52
N SER A 222 -11.35 -4.29 13.66
CA SER A 222 -10.19 -3.40 13.48
C SER A 222 -8.97 -4.08 12.85
N ILE A 223 -9.18 -5.04 11.96
CA ILE A 223 -8.09 -5.67 11.19
C ILE A 223 -8.11 -5.25 9.72
N ASP A 224 -6.94 -5.17 9.11
CA ASP A 224 -6.77 -4.92 7.68
C ASP A 224 -6.82 -6.20 6.83
N GLU A 225 -7.66 -7.15 7.24
CA GLU A 225 -7.86 -8.47 6.62
C GLU A 225 -9.36 -8.83 6.58
N ILE A 226 -9.71 -9.89 5.87
CA ILE A 226 -11.07 -10.48 5.96
C ILE A 226 -11.20 -11.18 7.31
N SER A 227 -12.05 -10.65 8.19
CA SER A 227 -12.21 -11.15 9.54
C SER A 227 -12.97 -12.49 9.59
N LEU A 228 -12.53 -13.38 10.49
CA LEU A 228 -13.24 -14.60 10.85
C LEU A 228 -14.19 -14.41 12.04
N SER A 229 -14.12 -13.28 12.73
CA SER A 229 -14.86 -13.01 13.98
C SER A 229 -15.86 -11.86 13.85
N ALA A 230 -15.71 -11.00 12.85
CA ALA A 230 -16.58 -9.85 12.63
C ALA A 230 -16.92 -9.69 11.15
N ASP A 231 -17.91 -8.88 10.86
CA ASP A 231 -18.23 -8.48 9.50
C ASP A 231 -17.02 -7.80 8.84
N THR A 232 -16.88 -7.93 7.52
CA THR A 232 -15.85 -7.24 6.75
C THR A 232 -16.50 -6.31 5.73
N LYS A 233 -16.20 -5.03 5.83
CA LYS A 233 -16.58 -4.04 4.81
C LYS A 233 -15.72 -4.18 3.57
N VAL A 234 -16.34 -4.07 2.41
CA VAL A 234 -15.69 -4.23 1.11
C VAL A 234 -16.14 -3.13 0.16
N CYS A 235 -15.21 -2.55 -0.57
CA CYS A 235 -15.46 -1.85 -1.83
C CYS A 235 -14.67 -2.55 -2.93
N GLU A 236 -15.37 -3.14 -3.88
CA GLU A 236 -14.80 -3.85 -5.03
C GLU A 236 -15.05 -3.05 -6.29
N PHE A 237 -14.09 -3.06 -7.23
CA PHE A 237 -14.35 -2.60 -8.60
C PHE A 237 -13.76 -3.55 -9.64
N LYS A 238 -14.40 -3.54 -10.82
CA LYS A 238 -13.94 -4.21 -12.04
C LYS A 238 -14.20 -3.29 -13.23
N GLY A 239 -13.14 -2.83 -13.88
CA GLY A 239 -13.25 -1.70 -14.80
C GLY A 239 -13.82 -0.48 -14.06
N ASP A 240 -14.86 0.13 -14.58
CA ASP A 240 -15.49 1.33 -14.00
C ASP A 240 -16.68 1.00 -13.06
N GLU A 241 -16.98 -0.27 -12.85
CA GLU A 241 -18.09 -0.71 -11.99
C GLU A 241 -17.62 -0.89 -10.55
N PHE A 242 -18.15 -0.07 -9.63
CA PHE A 242 -17.89 -0.14 -8.19
C PHE A 242 -19.07 -0.77 -7.45
N LYS A 243 -18.76 -1.58 -6.43
CA LYS A 243 -19.75 -2.21 -5.56
C LYS A 243 -19.26 -2.24 -4.12
N SER A 244 -20.03 -1.66 -3.20
CA SER A 244 -19.80 -1.78 -1.76
C SER A 244 -20.74 -2.80 -1.13
N TYR A 245 -20.21 -3.67 -0.27
CA TYR A 245 -20.98 -4.71 0.42
C TYR A 245 -20.27 -5.17 1.70
N THR A 246 -20.93 -6.05 2.45
CA THR A 246 -20.36 -6.63 3.68
C THR A 246 -20.27 -8.14 3.54
N ILE A 247 -19.11 -8.72 3.85
CA ILE A 247 -18.92 -10.16 4.00
C ILE A 247 -19.14 -10.52 5.47
N LYS A 248 -19.95 -11.55 5.71
CA LYS A 248 -20.22 -12.05 7.06
C LYS A 248 -19.40 -13.30 7.37
N PRO A 249 -18.84 -13.46 8.57
CA PRO A 249 -18.02 -14.62 8.93
C PRO A 249 -18.72 -15.96 8.70
N VAL A 250 -20.01 -16.04 8.96
CA VAL A 250 -20.83 -17.24 8.74
C VAL A 250 -20.82 -17.74 7.29
N SER A 251 -20.50 -16.87 6.34
CA SER A 251 -20.46 -17.22 4.91
C SER A 251 -19.28 -18.15 4.55
N TYR A 252 -18.26 -18.23 5.39
CA TYR A 252 -17.03 -18.99 5.12
C TYR A 252 -16.48 -19.77 6.32
N THR A 253 -17.02 -19.60 7.54
CA THR A 253 -16.54 -20.31 8.75
C THR A 253 -17.27 -21.63 9.02
N HIS A 254 -18.42 -21.85 8.38
CA HIS A 254 -19.20 -23.08 8.52
C HIS A 254 -19.15 -23.89 7.22
N LEU A 255 -17.99 -24.54 7.00
CA LEU A 255 -17.87 -25.62 6.01
C LEU A 255 -18.22 -26.93 6.73
N THR A 256 -19.49 -27.25 6.80
CA THR A 256 -19.98 -28.59 7.15
C THR A 256 -20.36 -29.33 5.91
#